data_887a76f0eedbbf38e1502be820771d9a
#
_entry.id   887a76f0eedbbf38e1502be820771d9a
#
_cell.length_a   1.000
_cell.length_b   1.000
_cell.length_c   1.000
_cell.angle_alpha   90.00
_cell.angle_beta   90.00
_cell.angle_gamma   90.00
#
_symmetry.space_group_name_H-M   'P 1'
#
loop_
_entity.id
_entity.type
_entity.pdbx_description
1 polymer ?
#
loop_
_entity_poly.entity_id
_entity_poly.type
_entity_poly.pdbx_seq_one_letter_code
_entity_poly.pdbx_strand_id
1 'polypeptide(L)'
;MIIYIYDDEKGKTNALSIDKENLADEELEFFNDHSIRKVWHSSEEEWYLSIVDVVQVLTDSSDPKQYIKKMRSRDKELEAKWGTICTPLQMLAPDGKMRKTQAANTEGILRIIQSIPSPKAEPFKRTDR
;
A
#
# COMPACT_ATOMS: atom_id res chain seq x y z
N MET A 1 -5.68 -15.57 -1.65
CA MET A 1 -5.50 -14.10 -1.61
C MET A 1 -6.20 -13.48 -2.80
N ILE A 2 -6.80 -12.33 -2.61
CA ILE A 2 -7.43 -11.58 -3.70
C ILE A 2 -6.49 -10.45 -4.10
N ILE A 3 -6.15 -10.42 -5.38
CA ILE A 3 -5.32 -9.38 -5.95
C ILE A 3 -6.16 -8.60 -6.96
N TYR A 4 -6.07 -7.30 -6.92
CA TYR A 4 -6.78 -6.42 -7.83
C TYR A 4 -5.84 -5.99 -8.94
N ILE A 5 -6.28 -6.19 -10.18
CA ILE A 5 -5.52 -5.76 -11.37
C ILE A 5 -6.17 -4.49 -11.88
N TYR A 6 -5.40 -3.41 -11.88
CA TYR A 6 -5.86 -2.15 -12.44
C TYR A 6 -5.65 -2.16 -13.95
N ASP A 7 -6.71 -1.93 -14.68
CA ASP A 7 -6.68 -1.81 -16.14
C ASP A 7 -6.77 -0.32 -16.47
N ASP A 8 -5.66 0.27 -16.81
CA ASP A 8 -5.58 1.70 -17.10
C ASP A 8 -6.21 2.08 -18.45
N GLU A 9 -6.36 1.13 -19.39
CA GLU A 9 -7.09 1.39 -20.63
C GLU A 9 -8.58 1.55 -20.36
N LYS A 10 -9.12 0.74 -19.44
CA LYS A 10 -10.54 0.77 -19.10
C LYS A 10 -10.82 1.61 -17.87
N GLY A 11 -9.78 2.03 -17.14
CA GLY A 11 -9.92 2.77 -15.90
C GLY A 11 -10.61 1.98 -14.80
N LYS A 12 -10.50 0.65 -14.82
CA LYS A 12 -11.18 -0.23 -13.86
C LYS A 12 -10.21 -1.15 -13.16
N THR A 13 -10.54 -1.50 -11.93
CA THR A 13 -9.83 -2.50 -11.15
C THR A 13 -10.64 -3.78 -11.13
N ASN A 14 -10.03 -4.88 -11.52
CA ASN A 14 -10.64 -6.20 -11.49
C ASN A 14 -10.04 -7.03 -10.38
N ALA A 15 -10.89 -7.74 -9.62
CA ALA A 15 -10.44 -8.66 -8.59
C ALA A 15 -10.03 -9.98 -9.23
N LEU A 16 -8.87 -10.49 -8.83
CA LEU A 16 -8.35 -11.75 -9.29
C LEU A 16 -7.85 -12.56 -8.11
N SER A 17 -8.31 -13.81 -8.00
CA SER A 17 -7.80 -14.73 -6.99
C SER A 17 -6.52 -15.35 -7.50
N ILE A 18 -5.42 -15.16 -6.76
CA ILE A 18 -4.10 -15.63 -7.17
C ILE A 18 -3.49 -16.44 -6.04
N ASP A 19 -2.82 -17.54 -6.39
CA ASP A 19 -2.05 -18.33 -5.46
C ASP A 19 -0.75 -17.60 -5.07
N LYS A 20 -0.24 -17.89 -3.87
CA LYS A 20 1.00 -17.30 -3.37
C LYS A 20 2.16 -17.47 -4.35
N GLU A 21 2.18 -18.56 -5.08
CA GLU A 21 3.25 -18.90 -6.02
C GLU A 21 3.40 -17.87 -7.15
N ASN A 22 2.34 -17.13 -7.45
CA ASN A 22 2.36 -16.12 -8.50
C ASN A 22 2.88 -14.78 -8.02
N LEU A 23 3.23 -14.68 -6.74
CA LEU A 23 3.79 -13.47 -6.13
C LEU A 23 5.28 -13.72 -5.89
N ALA A 24 6.08 -13.50 -6.91
CA ALA A 24 7.49 -13.85 -6.88
C ALA A 24 8.38 -12.85 -6.12
N ASP A 25 7.82 -11.76 -5.63
CA ASP A 25 8.59 -10.70 -4.98
C ASP A 25 8.65 -10.95 -3.47
N GLU A 26 9.86 -11.13 -2.93
CA GLU A 26 10.08 -11.33 -1.50
C GLU A 26 9.54 -10.18 -0.65
N GLU A 27 9.58 -8.96 -1.17
CA GLU A 27 9.06 -7.79 -0.47
C GLU A 27 7.56 -7.90 -0.24
N LEU A 28 6.85 -8.53 -1.18
CA LEU A 28 5.40 -8.75 -1.06
C LEU A 28 5.08 -9.95 -0.20
N GLU A 29 6.02 -10.86 0.01
CA GLU A 29 5.77 -12.08 0.77
C GLU A 29 5.37 -11.78 2.21
N PHE A 30 6.02 -10.82 2.84
CA PHE A 30 5.62 -10.38 4.18
C PHE A 30 4.18 -9.92 4.19
N PHE A 31 3.79 -9.12 3.20
CA PHE A 31 2.44 -8.56 3.13
C PHE A 31 1.39 -9.58 2.74
N ASN A 32 1.80 -10.72 2.19
CA ASN A 32 0.86 -11.80 1.87
C ASN A 32 0.21 -12.43 3.10
N ASP A 33 0.93 -12.44 4.22
CA ASP A 33 0.43 -13.04 5.45
C ASP A 33 -0.43 -12.07 6.27
N HIS A 34 -0.65 -10.86 5.73
CA HIS A 34 -1.43 -9.80 6.38
C HIS A 34 -2.55 -9.33 5.45
N SER A 35 -3.57 -8.69 6.04
CA SER A 35 -4.72 -8.19 5.30
C SER A 35 -4.40 -6.87 4.58
N ILE A 36 -3.47 -6.92 3.63
CA ILE A 36 -3.08 -5.75 2.85
C ILE A 36 -3.57 -5.92 1.41
N ARG A 37 -4.36 -4.97 0.97
CA ARG A 37 -4.90 -4.98 -0.39
C ARG A 37 -3.84 -4.51 -1.37
N LYS A 38 -3.75 -5.20 -2.51
CA LYS A 38 -2.77 -4.93 -3.56
C LYS A 38 -3.45 -4.81 -4.91
N VAL A 39 -2.89 -3.98 -5.76
CA VAL A 39 -3.38 -3.78 -7.12
C VAL A 39 -2.21 -3.84 -8.08
N TRP A 40 -2.35 -4.61 -9.15
CA TRP A 40 -1.38 -4.61 -10.24
C TRP A 40 -1.74 -3.48 -11.21
N HIS A 41 -0.81 -2.54 -11.42
CA HIS A 41 -0.98 -1.43 -12.35
C HIS A 41 -0.32 -1.81 -13.67
N SER A 42 -1.12 -2.20 -14.64
CA SER A 42 -0.61 -2.83 -15.86
C SER A 42 0.23 -1.91 -16.73
N SER A 43 -0.07 -0.62 -16.81
CA SER A 43 0.72 0.29 -17.65
C SER A 43 2.10 0.57 -17.06
N GLU A 44 2.22 0.58 -15.74
CA GLU A 44 3.49 0.80 -15.05
C GLU A 44 4.22 -0.50 -14.71
N GLU A 45 3.52 -1.63 -14.86
CA GLU A 45 4.03 -2.95 -14.49
C GLU A 45 4.55 -2.99 -13.05
N GLU A 46 3.77 -2.42 -12.14
CA GLU A 46 4.10 -2.32 -10.72
C GLU A 46 2.93 -2.71 -9.84
N TRP A 47 3.25 -3.25 -8.68
CA TRP A 47 2.27 -3.46 -7.62
C TRP A 47 2.08 -2.18 -6.83
N TYR A 48 0.81 -1.90 -6.51
CA TYR A 48 0.43 -0.82 -5.61
C TYR A 48 -0.23 -1.44 -4.37
N LEU A 49 0.14 -0.95 -3.21
CA LEU A 49 -0.39 -1.44 -1.94
C LEU A 49 -1.23 -0.35 -1.27
N SER A 50 -2.29 -0.78 -0.58
CA SER A 50 -3.11 0.14 0.22
C SER A 50 -2.29 0.71 1.36
N ILE A 51 -2.15 2.03 1.41
CA ILE A 51 -1.35 2.71 2.43
C ILE A 51 -1.96 2.51 3.82
N VAL A 52 -3.27 2.63 3.94
CA VAL A 52 -3.94 2.47 5.22
C VAL A 52 -3.74 1.06 5.80
N ASP A 53 -3.73 0.05 4.93
CA ASP A 53 -3.54 -1.33 5.37
C ASP A 53 -2.09 -1.55 5.84
N VAL A 54 -1.11 -1.03 5.11
CA VAL A 54 0.31 -1.12 5.49
C VAL A 54 0.56 -0.44 6.83
N VAL A 55 0.04 0.77 7.00
CA VAL A 55 0.20 1.52 8.25
C VAL A 55 -0.42 0.76 9.42
N GLN A 56 -1.61 0.18 9.23
CA GLN A 56 -2.25 -0.58 10.28
C GLN A 56 -1.41 -1.79 10.71
N VAL A 57 -0.88 -2.54 9.76
CA VAL A 57 -0.05 -3.70 10.06
C VAL A 57 1.21 -3.31 10.82
N LEU A 58 1.84 -2.21 10.44
CA LEU A 58 3.12 -1.79 11.01
C LEU A 58 2.99 -1.02 12.32
N THR A 59 1.80 -0.50 12.64
CA THR A 59 1.61 0.32 13.84
C THR A 59 0.61 -0.27 14.83
N ASP A 60 -0.20 -1.24 14.42
CA ASP A 60 -1.33 -1.77 15.17
C ASP A 60 -2.33 -0.68 15.57
N SER A 61 -2.37 0.42 14.82
CA SER A 61 -3.27 1.52 15.11
C SER A 61 -4.72 1.13 14.93
N SER A 62 -5.57 1.53 15.87
CA SER A 62 -7.01 1.35 15.75
C SER A 62 -7.63 2.34 14.77
N ASP A 63 -6.90 3.40 14.42
CA ASP A 63 -7.34 4.42 13.46
C ASP A 63 -6.17 4.78 12.54
N PRO A 64 -5.88 3.94 11.54
CA PRO A 64 -4.73 4.17 10.66
C PRO A 64 -4.86 5.44 9.82
N LYS A 65 -6.08 5.87 9.48
CA LYS A 65 -6.27 7.12 8.73
C LYS A 65 -5.81 8.33 9.55
N GLN A 66 -6.15 8.34 10.83
CA GLN A 66 -5.72 9.41 11.72
C GLN A 66 -4.21 9.35 11.95
N TYR A 67 -3.66 8.14 12.03
CA TYR A 67 -2.21 7.96 12.13
C TYR A 67 -1.49 8.59 10.94
N ILE A 68 -1.98 8.33 9.74
CA ILE A 68 -1.42 8.88 8.50
C ILE A 68 -1.49 10.41 8.52
N LYS A 69 -2.62 10.96 8.94
CA LYS A 69 -2.80 12.41 9.02
C LYS A 69 -1.78 13.05 9.94
N LYS A 70 -1.56 12.47 11.12
CA LYS A 70 -0.58 12.96 12.08
C LYS A 70 0.85 12.81 11.55
N MET A 71 1.14 11.70 10.90
CA MET A 71 2.45 11.45 10.30
C MET A 71 2.79 12.50 9.25
N ARG A 72 1.84 12.81 8.37
CA ARG A 72 2.02 13.84 7.35
C ARG A 72 2.25 15.22 7.96
N SER A 73 1.57 15.51 9.07
CA SER A 73 1.76 16.79 9.76
C SER A 73 3.16 16.94 10.37
N ARG A 74 3.75 15.83 10.81
CA ARG A 74 5.08 15.84 11.42
C ARG A 74 6.21 15.87 10.41
N ASP A 75 6.02 15.23 9.28
CA ASP A 75 7.05 15.04 8.26
C ASP A 75 6.72 15.94 7.07
N LYS A 76 7.29 17.14 7.07
CA LYS A 76 7.02 18.14 6.03
C LYS A 76 7.49 17.71 4.65
N GLU A 77 8.57 16.94 4.58
CA GLU A 77 9.06 16.43 3.31
C GLU A 77 8.10 15.39 2.74
N LEU A 78 7.60 14.50 3.59
CA LEU A 78 6.60 13.52 3.19
C LEU A 78 5.32 14.22 2.71
N GLU A 79 4.86 15.23 3.46
CA GLU A 79 3.66 15.99 3.08
C GLU A 79 3.82 16.66 1.71
N ALA A 80 4.97 17.25 1.47
CA ALA A 80 5.25 17.93 0.19
C ALA A 80 5.23 16.94 -1.00
N LYS A 81 5.62 15.69 -0.77
CA LYS A 81 5.71 14.67 -1.81
C LYS A 81 4.49 13.74 -1.86
N TRP A 82 3.54 13.93 -0.95
CA TRP A 82 2.43 12.98 -0.79
C TRP A 82 1.69 12.72 -2.11
N GLY A 83 1.34 13.77 -2.84
CA GLY A 83 0.64 13.65 -4.11
C GLY A 83 1.43 12.93 -5.20
N THR A 84 2.75 12.92 -5.10
CA THR A 84 3.63 12.20 -6.02
C THR A 84 3.76 10.73 -5.62
N ILE A 85 3.81 10.46 -4.31
CA ILE A 85 3.98 9.11 -3.76
C ILE A 85 2.70 8.29 -3.90
N CYS A 86 1.55 8.92 -3.73
CA CYS A 86 0.26 8.24 -3.58
C CYS A 86 -0.61 8.38 -4.82
N THR A 87 -1.29 7.29 -5.18
CA THR A 87 -2.23 7.25 -6.28
C THR A 87 -3.52 6.61 -5.78
N PRO A 88 -4.70 7.24 -5.96
CA PRO A 88 -5.96 6.60 -5.58
C PRO A 88 -6.32 5.51 -6.61
N LEU A 89 -6.55 4.31 -6.11
CA LEU A 89 -6.94 3.16 -6.95
C LEU A 89 -8.18 2.49 -6.35
N GLN A 90 -8.99 1.88 -7.21
CA GLN A 90 -10.17 1.16 -6.78
C GLN A 90 -9.77 -0.11 -6.05
N MET A 91 -10.27 -0.28 -4.83
CA MET A 91 -10.05 -1.46 -4.01
C MET A 91 -11.32 -1.86 -3.29
N LEU A 92 -11.45 -3.14 -2.97
CA LEU A 92 -12.60 -3.64 -2.23
C LEU A 92 -12.57 -3.09 -0.80
N ALA A 93 -13.65 -2.42 -0.40
CA ALA A 93 -13.81 -1.89 0.94
C ALA A 93 -14.48 -2.91 1.86
N PRO A 94 -14.41 -2.72 3.20
CA PRO A 94 -15.06 -3.64 4.14
C PRO A 94 -16.57 -3.80 3.93
N ASP A 95 -17.24 -2.81 3.34
CA ASP A 95 -18.68 -2.88 3.05
C ASP A 95 -19.00 -3.69 1.77
N GLY A 96 -17.99 -4.27 1.14
CA GLY A 96 -18.18 -5.07 -0.07
C GLY A 96 -18.22 -4.27 -1.37
N LYS A 97 -18.06 -2.96 -1.30
CA LYS A 97 -18.07 -2.08 -2.48
C LYS A 97 -16.65 -1.69 -2.88
N MET A 98 -16.47 -1.43 -4.17
CA MET A 98 -15.20 -0.90 -4.67
C MET A 98 -15.15 0.60 -4.37
N ARG A 99 -14.07 1.03 -3.73
CA ARG A 99 -13.87 2.44 -3.37
C ARG A 99 -12.46 2.86 -3.70
N LYS A 100 -12.28 4.14 -4.02
CA LYS A 100 -10.95 4.70 -4.23
C LYS A 100 -10.19 4.69 -2.91
N THR A 101 -9.00 4.10 -2.93
CA THR A 101 -8.15 3.94 -1.75
C THR A 101 -6.76 4.46 -2.09
N GLN A 102 -6.17 5.25 -1.22
CA GLN A 102 -4.81 5.73 -1.43
C GLN A 102 -3.84 4.55 -1.46
N ALA A 103 -3.07 4.48 -2.52
CA ALA A 103 -2.12 3.40 -2.75
C ALA A 103 -0.76 3.97 -3.15
N ALA A 104 0.28 3.18 -2.97
CA ALA A 104 1.62 3.54 -3.42
C ALA A 104 2.34 2.28 -3.93
N ASN A 105 3.26 2.47 -4.87
CA ASN A 105 4.11 1.38 -5.34
C ASN A 105 5.15 1.07 -4.26
N THR A 106 6.00 0.07 -4.51
CA THR A 106 6.99 -0.37 -3.53
C THR A 106 7.89 0.78 -3.07
N GLU A 107 8.37 1.59 -3.99
CA GLU A 107 9.21 2.74 -3.66
C GLU A 107 8.49 3.74 -2.76
N GLY A 108 7.23 4.05 -3.09
CA GLY A 108 6.42 4.96 -2.28
C GLY A 108 6.11 4.39 -0.90
N ILE A 109 5.82 3.10 -0.82
CA ILE A 109 5.58 2.42 0.45
C ILE A 109 6.84 2.49 1.32
N LEU A 110 8.02 2.23 0.76
CA LEU A 110 9.27 2.32 1.53
C LEU A 110 9.51 3.73 2.05
N ARG A 111 9.18 4.75 1.26
CA ARG A 111 9.29 6.14 1.72
C ARG A 111 8.37 6.42 2.90
N ILE A 112 7.14 5.93 2.85
CA ILE A 112 6.17 6.09 3.93
C ILE A 112 6.66 5.36 5.19
N ILE A 113 7.19 4.16 5.03
CA ILE A 113 7.72 3.37 6.15
C ILE A 113 8.84 4.11 6.88
N GLN A 114 9.67 4.88 6.16
CA GLN A 114 10.73 5.68 6.79
C GLN A 114 10.20 6.67 7.81
N SER A 115 8.95 7.09 7.68
CA SER A 115 8.31 8.04 8.58
C SER A 115 7.59 7.38 9.75
N ILE A 116 7.58 6.04 9.82
CA ILE A 116 6.87 5.29 10.86
C ILE A 116 7.85 4.91 11.98
N PRO A 117 7.73 5.50 13.18
CA PRO A 117 8.63 5.19 14.30
C PRO A 117 8.17 3.95 15.08
N SER A 118 7.86 2.87 14.38
CA SER A 118 7.42 1.62 14.98
C SER A 118 8.52 0.56 14.86
N PRO A 119 8.72 -0.28 15.92
CA PRO A 119 9.68 -1.39 15.82
C PRO A 119 9.38 -2.34 14.67
N LYS A 120 8.11 -2.52 14.32
CA LYS A 120 7.73 -3.38 13.20
C LYS A 120 8.16 -2.83 11.84
N ALA A 121 8.39 -1.52 11.75
CA ALA A 121 8.83 -0.89 10.51
C ALA A 121 10.35 -0.97 10.32
N GLU A 122 11.12 -1.17 11.39
CA GLU A 122 12.58 -1.13 11.33
C GLU A 122 13.21 -2.10 10.32
N PRO A 123 12.77 -3.37 10.21
CA PRO A 123 13.35 -4.27 9.21
C PRO A 123 13.22 -3.75 7.78
N PHE A 124 12.15 -3.03 7.48
CA PHE A 124 11.91 -2.50 6.13
C PHE A 124 12.73 -1.26 5.85
N LYS A 125 13.09 -0.50 6.87
CA LYS A 125 13.94 0.69 6.70
C LYS A 125 15.33 0.33 6.20
N ARG A 126 15.78 -0.90 6.49
CA ARG A 126 17.11 -1.38 6.08
C ARG A 126 17.15 -1.86 4.64
N THR A 127 16.01 -2.17 4.05
CA THR A 127 15.94 -2.65 2.67
C THR A 127 16.00 -1.54 1.65
N ASP A 128 15.91 -0.31 2.06
CA ASP A 128 15.92 0.88 1.22
C ASP A 128 17.34 1.33 0.88
N ARG A 129 18.27 0.42 0.77
CA ARG A 129 19.66 0.77 0.51
C ARG A 129 20.19 0.11 -0.74
#